data_9a0073d7a6e3617f19f1ddc73cdf831b
#
_entry.id   9a0073d7a6e3617f19f1ddc73cdf831b
#
_cell.length_a   1.000
_cell.length_b   1.000
_cell.length_c   1.000
_cell.angle_alpha   90.00
_cell.angle_beta   90.00
_cell.angle_gamma   90.00
#
_symmetry.space_group_name_H-M   'P 1'
#
loop_
_entity.id
_entity.type
_entity.pdbx_description
1 polymer ?
#
loop_
_entity_poly.entity_id
_entity_poly.type
_entity_poly.pdbx_seq_one_letter_code
_entity_poly.pdbx_strand_id
1 'polypeptide(L)'
;MKKIALFLCLLLMIFNININAQNELITETTKGRLSYNLYQARPVSITDDSIYFYIIYKPIFKTNPYEFSPKIFKYDLKTSGVESIFALDRKETVLNLISDERKTLLLSYDGASIIIRTRSKKGIIKKEILSRSNSKPYTFTTEKKICICYEDSNNKENIVTKFTILDIDANQSIVKTCELIGSDEAYNGEYLSVVGGSDGAIYVSIISMKNGNFKGKNVISKIYEYDDKRNELVKTEAEYKFLVNAICGDSKYIIIDEYNEEDPSSQTLNIFYIKENKNINLAEKTNKMRIKNILKTENKFIIEADKGIYELNLTQSVLKTIYDEELDSLLYHRNKIYLYNYDSNYEQFTLRLIK
;
A
#
# COMPACT_ATOMS: atom_id res chain seq x y z
N MET A 1 -50.31 -5.69 17.69
CA MET A 1 -49.16 -6.28 18.43
C MET A 1 -48.46 -7.40 17.69
N LYS A 2 -49.14 -8.42 17.10
CA LYS A 2 -48.47 -9.52 16.38
C LYS A 2 -47.55 -9.12 15.20
N LYS A 3 -47.97 -8.08 14.43
CA LYS A 3 -47.18 -7.57 13.26
C LYS A 3 -45.88 -6.84 13.66
N ILE A 4 -45.90 -6.13 14.81
CA ILE A 4 -44.72 -5.43 15.35
C ILE A 4 -43.70 -6.45 15.90
N ALA A 5 -44.18 -7.48 16.58
CA ALA A 5 -43.31 -8.57 17.09
C ALA A 5 -42.62 -9.32 15.93
N LEU A 6 -43.34 -9.58 14.83
CA LEU A 6 -42.79 -10.27 13.66
C LEU A 6 -41.72 -9.37 12.97
N PHE A 7 -41.96 -8.06 12.87
CA PHE A 7 -40.99 -7.11 12.29
C PHE A 7 -39.72 -6.99 13.15
N LEU A 8 -39.87 -6.95 14.48
CA LEU A 8 -38.72 -6.96 15.40
C LEU A 8 -37.91 -8.27 15.32
N CYS A 9 -38.60 -9.42 15.22
CA CYS A 9 -37.90 -10.69 15.03
C CYS A 9 -37.16 -10.77 13.69
N LEU A 10 -37.73 -10.23 12.60
CA LEU A 10 -37.06 -10.15 11.31
C LEU A 10 -35.83 -9.22 11.36
N LEU A 11 -35.96 -8.07 12.01
CA LEU A 11 -34.83 -7.15 12.23
C LEU A 11 -33.70 -7.79 13.05
N LEU A 12 -34.05 -8.48 14.14
CA LEU A 12 -33.07 -9.24 14.96
C LEU A 12 -32.42 -10.38 14.20
N MET A 13 -33.15 -11.08 13.33
CA MET A 13 -32.56 -12.09 12.46
C MET A 13 -31.59 -11.50 11.44
N ILE A 14 -31.94 -10.37 10.81
CA ILE A 14 -31.08 -9.67 9.85
C ILE A 14 -29.79 -9.16 10.56
N PHE A 15 -29.94 -8.59 11.77
CA PHE A 15 -28.79 -8.17 12.58
C PHE A 15 -27.91 -9.35 12.99
N ASN A 16 -28.50 -10.47 13.45
CA ASN A 16 -27.73 -11.69 13.80
C ASN A 16 -27.06 -12.32 12.59
N ILE A 17 -27.66 -12.29 11.40
CA ILE A 17 -27.06 -12.81 10.17
C ILE A 17 -25.85 -11.94 9.77
N ASN A 18 -25.95 -10.62 9.88
CA ASN A 18 -24.82 -9.73 9.57
C ASN A 18 -23.67 -9.87 10.59
N ILE A 19 -23.96 -9.97 11.89
CA ILE A 19 -22.96 -10.18 12.93
C ILE A 19 -22.27 -11.56 12.77
N ASN A 20 -23.02 -12.58 12.42
CA ASN A 20 -22.45 -13.91 12.19
C ASN A 20 -21.60 -13.95 10.89
N ALA A 21 -22.01 -13.26 9.83
CA ALA A 21 -21.25 -13.18 8.58
C ALA A 21 -19.92 -12.44 8.77
N GLN A 22 -19.86 -11.39 9.61
CA GLN A 22 -18.62 -10.71 9.96
C GLN A 22 -17.71 -11.58 10.84
N ASN A 23 -18.26 -12.34 11.78
CA ASN A 23 -17.50 -13.24 12.65
C ASN A 23 -16.91 -14.44 11.91
N GLU A 24 -17.53 -14.91 10.83
CA GLU A 24 -16.99 -16.00 10.00
C GLU A 24 -15.78 -15.57 9.17
N LEU A 25 -15.61 -14.27 8.90
CA LEU A 25 -14.48 -13.72 8.15
C LEU A 25 -13.22 -13.54 9.01
N ILE A 26 -13.38 -13.34 10.33
CA ILE A 26 -12.26 -13.11 11.25
C ILE A 26 -11.86 -14.45 11.87
N THR A 27 -10.68 -14.96 11.53
CA THR A 27 -10.21 -16.25 12.04
C THR A 27 -9.43 -16.14 13.35
N GLU A 28 -8.69 -15.05 13.51
CA GLU A 28 -7.83 -14.83 14.67
C GLU A 28 -7.89 -13.38 15.12
N THR A 29 -7.91 -13.14 16.42
CA THR A 29 -7.83 -11.81 16.99
C THR A 29 -6.69 -11.74 17.99
N THR A 30 -5.70 -10.90 17.70
CA THR A 30 -4.60 -10.59 18.61
C THR A 30 -4.80 -9.21 19.21
N LYS A 31 -4.71 -9.08 20.52
CA LYS A 31 -4.74 -7.82 21.24
C LYS A 31 -3.42 -7.59 21.94
N GLY A 32 -2.92 -6.37 21.90
CA GLY A 32 -1.71 -6.00 22.59
C GLY A 32 -1.81 -4.59 23.19
N ARG A 33 -0.98 -4.31 24.18
CA ARG A 33 -0.92 -3.02 24.84
C ARG A 33 0.42 -2.35 24.55
N LEU A 34 0.36 -1.10 24.12
CA LEU A 34 1.52 -0.24 23.94
C LEU A 34 1.55 0.73 25.13
N SER A 35 2.27 0.37 26.20
CA SER A 35 2.34 1.09 27.48
C SER A 35 3.17 2.36 27.38
N TYR A 36 2.79 3.29 26.50
CA TYR A 36 3.46 4.56 26.32
C TYR A 36 2.43 5.68 26.17
N ASN A 37 2.80 6.88 26.56
CA ASN A 37 1.96 8.07 26.40
C ASN A 37 1.89 8.47 24.92
N LEU A 38 1.15 7.67 24.10
CA LEU A 38 1.15 7.77 22.66
C LEU A 38 0.05 8.72 22.16
N TYR A 39 0.41 9.56 21.20
CA TYR A 39 -0.55 10.31 20.40
C TYR A 39 -1.13 9.41 19.28
N GLN A 40 -0.26 8.65 18.62
CA GLN A 40 -0.63 7.78 17.54
C GLN A 40 0.33 6.59 17.42
N ALA A 41 -0.22 5.42 17.19
CA ALA A 41 0.53 4.23 16.81
C ALA A 41 -0.04 3.72 15.47
N ARG A 42 0.77 3.78 14.42
CA ARG A 42 0.41 3.27 13.09
C ARG A 42 1.24 2.05 12.79
N PRO A 43 0.64 0.93 12.40
CA PRO A 43 1.40 -0.21 11.96
C PRO A 43 2.07 0.11 10.61
N VAL A 44 3.29 -0.35 10.45
CA VAL A 44 4.09 -0.17 9.24
C VAL A 44 4.31 -1.48 8.53
N SER A 45 4.52 -2.54 9.31
CA SER A 45 4.79 -3.88 8.79
C SER A 45 4.44 -4.92 9.84
N ILE A 46 4.18 -6.14 9.39
CA ILE A 46 3.95 -7.31 10.22
C ILE A 46 4.79 -8.48 9.69
N THR A 47 5.30 -9.31 10.59
CA THR A 47 5.95 -10.59 10.33
C THR A 47 5.25 -11.68 11.13
N ASP A 48 5.68 -12.93 11.03
CA ASP A 48 5.10 -14.04 11.81
C ASP A 48 5.20 -13.82 13.33
N ASP A 49 6.25 -13.13 13.79
CA ASP A 49 6.56 -12.98 15.21
C ASP A 49 6.44 -11.55 15.74
N SER A 50 6.21 -10.56 14.87
CA SER A 50 6.34 -9.16 15.28
C SER A 50 5.48 -8.20 14.46
N ILE A 51 5.07 -7.11 15.10
CA ILE A 51 4.47 -5.95 14.45
C ILE A 51 5.41 -4.76 14.61
N TYR A 52 5.58 -3.98 13.55
CA TYR A 52 6.37 -2.76 13.55
C TYR A 52 5.46 -1.55 13.51
N PHE A 53 5.64 -0.64 14.48
CA PHE A 53 4.81 0.54 14.64
C PHE A 53 5.62 1.82 14.43
N TYR A 54 5.06 2.73 13.67
CA TYR A 54 5.45 4.13 13.66
C TYR A 54 4.70 4.83 14.79
N ILE A 55 5.44 5.38 15.76
CA ILE A 55 4.88 5.93 16.99
C ILE A 55 5.19 7.41 17.09
N ILE A 56 4.13 8.20 17.35
CA ILE A 56 4.19 9.60 17.71
C ILE A 56 3.72 9.72 19.17
N TYR A 57 4.52 10.33 20.01
CA TYR A 57 4.20 10.53 21.43
C TYR A 57 3.23 11.68 21.66
N LYS A 58 2.39 11.57 22.71
CA LYS A 58 1.62 12.71 23.20
C LYS A 58 2.57 13.72 23.83
N PRO A 59 2.46 15.01 23.51
CA PRO A 59 3.20 16.05 24.23
C PRO A 59 2.72 16.11 25.69
N ILE A 60 3.66 16.11 26.62
CA ILE A 60 3.36 16.18 28.08
C ILE A 60 2.78 17.55 28.46
N PHE A 61 3.13 18.60 27.73
CA PHE A 61 2.58 19.95 27.87
C PHE A 61 2.02 20.39 26.54
N LYS A 62 0.91 21.08 26.46
CA LYS A 62 0.18 21.60 25.30
C LYS A 62 1.00 22.09 24.08
N THR A 63 2.16 21.50 23.84
CA THR A 63 3.08 21.74 22.77
C THR A 63 2.67 20.92 21.54
N ASN A 64 3.09 21.37 20.37
CA ASN A 64 2.81 20.73 19.10
C ASN A 64 3.20 19.23 19.15
N PRO A 65 2.32 18.27 18.84
CA PRO A 65 2.64 16.84 18.84
C PRO A 65 3.82 16.48 17.91
N TYR A 66 4.16 17.35 16.97
CA TYR A 66 5.32 17.20 16.09
C TYR A 66 6.65 17.62 16.71
N GLU A 67 6.70 18.03 17.98
CA GLU A 67 7.95 18.38 18.65
C GLU A 67 8.81 17.17 19.04
N PHE A 68 8.19 15.99 19.10
CA PHE A 68 8.92 14.76 19.43
C PHE A 68 9.34 14.03 18.14
N SER A 69 10.60 13.60 18.10
CA SER A 69 11.10 12.76 17.01
C SER A 69 10.34 11.45 16.99
N PRO A 70 9.68 11.09 15.88
CA PRO A 70 8.96 9.84 15.78
C PRO A 70 9.93 8.65 15.81
N LYS A 71 9.40 7.48 16.19
CA LYS A 71 10.21 6.26 16.32
C LYS A 71 9.52 5.07 15.70
N ILE A 72 10.31 4.10 15.28
CA ILE A 72 9.82 2.76 14.94
C ILE A 72 10.06 1.85 16.12
N PHE A 73 8.99 1.19 16.55
CA PHE A 73 9.02 0.16 17.58
C PHE A 73 8.67 -1.18 16.97
N LYS A 74 9.29 -2.22 17.49
CA LYS A 74 8.95 -3.61 17.28
C LYS A 74 8.16 -4.10 18.50
N TYR A 75 7.00 -4.68 18.28
CA TYR A 75 6.24 -5.44 19.26
C TYR A 75 6.38 -6.92 18.95
N ASP A 76 6.85 -7.69 19.91
CA ASP A 76 6.98 -9.14 19.78
C ASP A 76 5.65 -9.82 20.12
N LEU A 77 5.07 -10.57 19.20
CA LEU A 77 3.76 -11.20 19.34
C LEU A 77 3.74 -12.35 20.36
N LYS A 78 4.90 -12.96 20.63
CA LYS A 78 5.03 -14.10 21.58
C LYS A 78 5.24 -13.63 23.00
N THR A 79 6.08 -12.63 23.18
CA THR A 79 6.52 -12.18 24.52
C THR A 79 5.83 -10.91 24.98
N SER A 80 5.08 -10.23 24.08
CA SER A 80 4.53 -8.88 24.29
C SER A 80 5.61 -7.82 24.61
N GLY A 81 6.87 -8.12 24.29
CA GLY A 81 7.99 -7.21 24.45
C GLY A 81 7.96 -6.09 23.43
N VAL A 82 8.40 -4.89 23.84
CA VAL A 82 8.47 -3.71 22.97
C VAL A 82 9.90 -3.18 22.92
N GLU A 83 10.43 -3.02 21.70
CA GLU A 83 11.79 -2.53 21.46
C GLU A 83 11.78 -1.34 20.49
N SER A 84 12.52 -0.27 20.82
CA SER A 84 12.75 0.84 19.89
C SER A 84 13.83 0.45 18.88
N ILE A 85 13.50 0.51 17.58
CA ILE A 85 14.38 0.04 16.49
C ILE A 85 15.06 1.20 15.78
N PHE A 86 14.27 2.23 15.38
CA PHE A 86 14.77 3.41 14.68
C PHE A 86 14.23 4.68 15.31
N ALA A 87 15.11 5.68 15.47
CA ALA A 87 14.70 7.06 15.64
C ALA A 87 14.66 7.74 14.27
N LEU A 88 13.63 8.55 14.03
CA LEU A 88 13.42 9.27 12.79
C LEU A 88 13.55 10.78 13.02
N ASP A 89 13.89 11.51 11.97
CA ASP A 89 13.84 12.96 12.00
C ASP A 89 12.37 13.45 11.98
N ARG A 90 12.10 14.64 12.54
CA ARG A 90 10.72 15.15 12.73
C ARG A 90 9.85 15.19 11.49
N LYS A 91 10.44 15.40 10.33
CA LYS A 91 9.74 15.50 9.04
C LYS A 91 9.63 14.17 8.30
N GLU A 92 10.26 13.12 8.82
CA GLU A 92 10.26 11.85 8.11
C GLU A 92 8.91 11.14 8.21
N THR A 93 8.41 10.74 7.06
CA THR A 93 7.26 9.84 6.91
C THR A 93 7.78 8.47 6.53
N VAL A 94 7.33 7.45 7.23
CA VAL A 94 7.64 6.06 6.90
C VAL A 94 6.89 5.69 5.62
N LEU A 95 7.60 5.09 4.68
CA LEU A 95 7.04 4.56 3.45
C LEU A 95 6.82 3.05 3.59
N ASN A 96 7.89 2.31 3.89
CA ASN A 96 7.84 0.85 4.03
C ASN A 96 8.92 0.32 4.98
N LEU A 97 8.68 -0.88 5.50
CA LEU A 97 9.63 -1.63 6.31
C LEU A 97 9.54 -3.11 5.96
N ILE A 98 10.70 -3.74 5.75
CA ILE A 98 10.84 -5.20 5.68
C ILE A 98 11.85 -5.68 6.71
N SER A 99 11.65 -6.87 7.22
CA SER A 99 12.53 -7.42 8.25
C SER A 99 12.66 -8.94 8.11
N ASP A 100 13.86 -9.44 8.31
CA ASP A 100 14.15 -10.84 8.48
C ASP A 100 14.91 -11.08 9.80
N GLU A 101 15.38 -12.31 10.00
CA GLU A 101 16.15 -12.69 11.21
C GLU A 101 17.51 -11.98 11.32
N ARG A 102 18.05 -11.45 10.23
CA ARG A 102 19.42 -10.87 10.15
C ARG A 102 19.39 -9.35 10.18
N LYS A 103 18.42 -8.74 9.52
CA LYS A 103 18.36 -7.28 9.41
C LYS A 103 16.93 -6.75 9.22
N THR A 104 16.76 -5.48 9.52
CA THR A 104 15.55 -4.69 9.24
C THR A 104 15.93 -3.54 8.33
N LEU A 105 15.18 -3.36 7.25
CA LEU A 105 15.33 -2.29 6.29
C LEU A 105 14.09 -1.38 6.36
N LEU A 106 14.31 -0.10 6.58
CA LEU A 106 13.28 0.94 6.64
C LEU A 106 13.50 1.93 5.52
N LEU A 107 12.45 2.21 4.76
CA LEU A 107 12.38 3.28 3.79
C LEU A 107 11.52 4.42 4.34
N SER A 108 12.03 5.64 4.29
CA SER A 108 11.33 6.86 4.73
C SER A 108 11.56 8.01 3.75
N TYR A 109 10.72 9.06 3.86
CA TYR A 109 10.76 10.26 3.05
C TYR A 109 10.57 11.50 3.92
N ASP A 110 11.42 12.51 3.80
CA ASP A 110 11.41 13.72 4.63
C ASP A 110 10.81 14.95 3.92
N GLY A 111 10.24 14.78 2.74
CA GLY A 111 9.72 15.86 1.88
C GLY A 111 10.71 16.32 0.81
N ALA A 112 11.97 15.89 0.87
CA ALA A 112 13.02 16.25 -0.10
C ALA A 112 13.95 15.08 -0.43
N SER A 113 14.06 14.08 0.45
CA SER A 113 14.99 12.98 0.29
C SER A 113 14.32 11.64 0.65
N ILE A 114 14.66 10.61 -0.12
CA ILE A 114 14.32 9.23 0.16
C ILE A 114 15.46 8.63 0.97
N ILE A 115 15.16 8.14 2.15
CA ILE A 115 16.14 7.72 3.16
C ILE A 115 15.97 6.23 3.43
N ILE A 116 17.08 5.50 3.38
CA ILE A 116 17.17 4.09 3.75
C ILE A 116 17.85 4.00 5.11
N ARG A 117 17.27 3.22 6.03
CA ARG A 117 17.92 2.79 7.26
C ARG A 117 17.96 1.27 7.31
N THR A 118 19.14 0.75 7.61
CA THR A 118 19.34 -0.68 7.80
C THR A 118 19.81 -0.92 9.23
N ARG A 119 19.17 -1.83 9.94
CA ARG A 119 19.59 -2.29 11.28
C ARG A 119 19.98 -3.76 11.18
N SER A 120 21.21 -4.08 11.54
CA SER A 120 21.67 -5.45 11.64
C SER A 120 21.16 -6.14 12.90
N LYS A 121 21.23 -7.48 12.97
CA LYS A 121 20.93 -8.26 14.19
C LYS A 121 21.74 -7.80 15.42
N LYS A 122 22.96 -7.27 15.21
CA LYS A 122 23.81 -6.71 16.27
C LYS A 122 23.42 -5.31 16.72
N GLY A 123 22.30 -4.75 16.20
CA GLY A 123 21.82 -3.41 16.53
C GLY A 123 22.54 -2.26 15.81
N ILE A 124 23.48 -2.55 14.91
CA ILE A 124 24.20 -1.52 14.14
C ILE A 124 23.24 -0.91 13.13
N ILE A 125 23.06 0.40 13.19
CA ILE A 125 22.19 1.17 12.29
C ILE A 125 23.04 1.92 11.27
N LYS A 126 22.70 1.77 9.98
CA LYS A 126 23.27 2.53 8.86
C LYS A 126 22.17 3.37 8.23
N LYS A 127 22.42 4.66 7.99
CA LYS A 127 21.52 5.60 7.32
C LYS A 127 22.16 6.04 6.01
N GLU A 128 21.41 5.96 4.92
CA GLU A 128 21.84 6.35 3.57
C GLU A 128 20.75 7.17 2.89
N ILE A 129 21.12 8.12 2.03
CA ILE A 129 20.18 8.84 1.16
C ILE A 129 20.18 8.10 -0.18
N LEU A 130 19.03 7.57 -0.59
CA LEU A 130 18.84 6.91 -1.87
C LEU A 130 18.84 7.93 -3.01
N SER A 131 18.03 8.98 -2.88
CA SER A 131 17.91 10.06 -3.85
C SER A 131 17.22 11.27 -3.22
N ARG A 132 17.35 12.43 -3.90
CA ARG A 132 16.46 13.56 -3.66
C ARG A 132 15.24 13.42 -4.56
N SER A 133 14.06 13.72 -4.02
CA SER A 133 12.79 13.64 -4.74
C SER A 133 11.88 14.76 -4.30
N ASN A 134 11.27 15.48 -5.23
CA ASN A 134 10.31 16.54 -4.94
C ASN A 134 8.90 15.99 -4.68
N SER A 135 8.65 14.75 -5.05
CA SER A 135 7.36 14.08 -4.87
C SER A 135 7.50 12.85 -3.96
N LYS A 136 6.42 12.53 -3.25
CA LYS A 136 6.36 11.29 -2.47
C LYS A 136 6.44 10.10 -3.42
N PRO A 137 7.38 9.16 -3.20
CA PRO A 137 7.53 8.01 -4.08
C PRO A 137 6.36 7.01 -3.93
N TYR A 138 6.08 6.28 -5.00
CA TYR A 138 5.24 5.09 -4.96
C TYR A 138 6.05 3.89 -4.52
N THR A 139 5.51 3.09 -3.63
CA THR A 139 6.21 1.94 -3.08
C THR A 139 5.32 0.72 -3.02
N PHE A 140 5.93 -0.43 -3.24
CA PHE A 140 5.32 -1.75 -3.06
C PHE A 140 6.30 -2.66 -2.33
N THR A 141 5.80 -3.51 -1.44
CA THR A 141 6.63 -4.36 -0.60
C THR A 141 6.24 -5.82 -0.77
N THR A 142 7.22 -6.65 -1.06
CA THR A 142 7.13 -8.10 -0.92
C THR A 142 7.79 -8.52 0.40
N GLU A 143 7.81 -9.82 0.69
CA GLU A 143 8.45 -10.35 1.90
C GLU A 143 9.93 -9.93 2.03
N LYS A 144 10.65 -9.83 0.90
CA LYS A 144 12.10 -9.55 0.89
C LYS A 144 12.51 -8.27 0.18
N LYS A 145 11.61 -7.62 -0.52
CA LYS A 145 11.96 -6.47 -1.38
C LYS A 145 11.06 -5.28 -1.12
N ILE A 146 11.64 -4.09 -1.15
CA ILE A 146 10.90 -2.84 -1.31
C ILE A 146 11.14 -2.35 -2.74
N CYS A 147 10.08 -2.29 -3.52
CA CYS A 147 10.06 -1.75 -4.86
C CYS A 147 9.63 -0.28 -4.80
N ILE A 148 10.34 0.59 -5.47
CA ILE A 148 10.12 2.02 -5.39
C ILE A 148 10.19 2.69 -6.76
N CYS A 149 9.15 3.44 -7.12
CA CYS A 149 9.15 4.40 -8.22
C CYS A 149 9.22 5.81 -7.67
N TYR A 150 10.19 6.58 -8.11
CA TYR A 150 10.41 7.95 -7.62
C TYR A 150 10.95 8.86 -8.70
N GLU A 151 10.69 10.15 -8.52
CA GLU A 151 11.25 11.22 -9.32
C GLU A 151 12.62 11.63 -8.75
N ASP A 152 13.66 11.63 -9.59
CA ASP A 152 15.00 12.04 -9.21
C ASP A 152 15.19 13.54 -9.50
N SER A 153 15.10 14.35 -8.46
CA SER A 153 15.24 15.82 -8.57
C SER A 153 16.68 16.33 -8.72
N ASN A 154 17.66 15.44 -8.86
CA ASN A 154 19.04 15.85 -9.14
C ASN A 154 19.19 16.37 -10.59
N ASN A 155 18.27 16.05 -11.50
CA ASN A 155 18.21 16.63 -12.84
C ASN A 155 17.22 17.82 -12.83
N LYS A 156 17.68 18.99 -13.28
CA LYS A 156 16.86 20.22 -13.30
C LYS A 156 16.21 20.50 -14.66
N GLU A 157 16.68 19.86 -15.71
CA GLU A 157 16.25 20.14 -17.08
C GLU A 157 15.08 19.25 -17.51
N ASN A 158 15.04 18.01 -17.00
CA ASN A 158 14.05 17.02 -17.39
C ASN A 158 13.47 16.33 -16.15
N ILE A 159 12.25 15.80 -16.26
CA ILE A 159 11.66 14.95 -15.22
C ILE A 159 12.21 13.55 -15.41
N VAL A 160 13.07 13.11 -14.50
CA VAL A 160 13.66 11.77 -14.51
C VAL A 160 13.01 10.92 -13.42
N THR A 161 12.46 9.78 -13.80
CA THR A 161 11.89 8.81 -12.85
C THR A 161 12.67 7.51 -12.86
N LYS A 162 12.77 6.88 -11.69
CA LYS A 162 13.53 5.63 -11.51
C LYS A 162 12.69 4.57 -10.85
N PHE A 163 12.80 3.35 -11.35
CA PHE A 163 12.33 2.14 -10.66
C PHE A 163 13.53 1.44 -10.03
N THR A 164 13.48 1.30 -8.73
CA THR A 164 14.57 0.73 -7.93
C THR A 164 14.04 -0.36 -7.02
N ILE A 165 14.80 -1.42 -6.87
CA ILE A 165 14.54 -2.51 -5.93
C ILE A 165 15.57 -2.48 -4.81
N LEU A 166 15.08 -2.51 -3.58
CA LEU A 166 15.86 -2.68 -2.37
C LEU A 166 15.59 -4.08 -1.85
N ASP A 167 16.52 -4.98 -2.05
CA ASP A 167 16.43 -6.38 -1.58
C ASP A 167 17.06 -6.50 -0.19
N ILE A 168 16.42 -7.23 0.73
CA ILE A 168 16.94 -7.42 2.08
C ILE A 168 18.24 -8.22 2.08
N ASP A 169 18.41 -9.13 1.14
CA ASP A 169 19.59 -10.00 1.02
C ASP A 169 20.67 -9.39 0.14
N ALA A 170 20.28 -8.62 -0.87
CA ALA A 170 21.16 -8.05 -1.87
C ALA A 170 21.34 -6.53 -1.69
N ASN A 171 22.09 -5.93 -2.60
CA ASN A 171 22.23 -4.49 -2.68
C ASN A 171 21.08 -3.88 -3.49
N GLN A 172 20.95 -2.57 -3.39
CA GLN A 172 20.07 -1.77 -4.23
C GLN A 172 20.38 -1.99 -5.71
N SER A 173 19.33 -2.15 -6.54
CA SER A 173 19.44 -2.14 -8.01
C SER A 173 18.47 -1.14 -8.63
N ILE A 174 18.96 -0.30 -9.53
CA ILE A 174 18.13 0.52 -10.42
C ILE A 174 17.80 -0.35 -11.63
N VAL A 175 16.52 -0.65 -11.82
CA VAL A 175 16.04 -1.54 -12.89
C VAL A 175 15.72 -0.75 -14.15
N LYS A 176 15.09 0.44 -14.00
CA LYS A 176 14.64 1.27 -15.12
C LYS A 176 14.77 2.74 -14.78
N THR A 177 15.20 3.51 -15.76
CA THR A 177 15.13 4.98 -15.75
C THR A 177 14.28 5.42 -16.94
N CYS A 178 13.35 6.34 -16.69
CA CYS A 178 12.52 6.97 -17.69
C CYS A 178 12.67 8.48 -17.60
N GLU A 179 12.48 9.16 -18.72
CA GLU A 179 12.67 10.60 -18.81
C GLU A 179 11.54 11.25 -19.60
N LEU A 180 11.04 12.37 -19.08
CA LEU A 180 10.15 13.28 -19.78
C LEU A 180 10.90 14.56 -20.09
N ILE A 181 10.92 14.91 -21.36
CA ILE A 181 11.53 16.13 -21.89
C ILE A 181 10.42 17.09 -22.29
N GLY A 182 10.49 18.32 -21.87
CA GLY A 182 9.53 19.35 -22.26
C GLY A 182 9.25 20.39 -21.19
N SER A 183 8.18 21.15 -21.41
CA SER A 183 7.66 22.17 -20.49
C SER A 183 6.35 21.72 -19.86
N ASP A 184 5.81 22.51 -18.93
CA ASP A 184 4.53 22.26 -18.25
C ASP A 184 3.33 22.11 -19.21
N GLU A 185 3.47 22.58 -20.46
CA GLU A 185 2.41 22.51 -21.47
C GLU A 185 2.48 21.23 -22.34
N ALA A 186 3.70 20.70 -22.58
CA ALA A 186 3.85 19.52 -23.44
C ALA A 186 5.11 18.72 -23.10
N TYR A 187 4.92 17.46 -22.74
CA TYR A 187 5.97 16.50 -22.45
C TYR A 187 6.07 15.44 -23.54
N ASN A 188 7.31 14.99 -23.81
CA ASN A 188 7.61 13.83 -24.65
C ASN A 188 8.48 12.85 -23.88
N GLY A 189 8.17 11.55 -24.00
CA GLY A 189 8.97 10.50 -23.36
C GLY A 189 8.16 9.56 -22.48
N GLU A 190 8.81 9.04 -21.47
CA GLU A 190 8.23 8.06 -20.57
C GLU A 190 8.38 8.48 -19.09
N TYR A 191 7.40 8.11 -18.26
CA TYR A 191 7.36 8.40 -16.84
C TYR A 191 6.88 7.17 -16.07
N LEU A 192 7.63 6.77 -15.04
CA LEU A 192 7.25 5.70 -14.12
C LEU A 192 6.21 6.24 -13.12
N SER A 193 4.98 5.74 -13.16
CA SER A 193 3.89 6.29 -12.35
C SER A 193 3.62 5.52 -11.08
N VAL A 194 3.44 4.20 -11.17
CA VAL A 194 2.99 3.37 -10.06
C VAL A 194 3.72 2.03 -10.06
N VAL A 195 3.98 1.49 -8.88
CA VAL A 195 4.43 0.11 -8.66
C VAL A 195 3.46 -0.62 -7.74
N GLY A 196 3.20 -1.87 -8.02
CA GLY A 196 2.37 -2.75 -7.20
C GLY A 196 2.51 -4.20 -7.62
N GLY A 197 1.65 -5.07 -7.11
CA GLY A 197 1.71 -6.47 -7.48
C GLY A 197 1.25 -7.42 -6.38
N SER A 198 1.95 -8.53 -6.26
CA SER A 198 1.79 -9.54 -5.21
C SER A 198 3.15 -10.15 -4.86
N ASP A 199 3.20 -11.11 -3.93
CA ASP A 199 4.46 -11.77 -3.57
C ASP A 199 5.11 -12.54 -4.73
N GLY A 200 4.34 -12.92 -5.74
CA GLY A 200 4.82 -13.68 -6.90
C GLY A 200 5.04 -12.84 -8.16
N ALA A 201 4.59 -11.60 -8.20
CA ALA A 201 4.66 -10.74 -9.39
C ALA A 201 4.69 -9.26 -9.02
N ILE A 202 5.58 -8.51 -9.66
CA ILE A 202 5.71 -7.06 -9.46
C ILE A 202 5.40 -6.39 -10.80
N TYR A 203 4.47 -5.45 -10.79
CA TYR A 203 4.05 -4.69 -11.96
C TYR A 203 4.37 -3.22 -11.80
N VAL A 204 4.74 -2.59 -12.90
CA VAL A 204 5.06 -1.16 -12.98
C VAL A 204 4.24 -0.55 -14.11
N SER A 205 3.60 0.58 -13.84
CA SER A 205 2.96 1.39 -14.86
C SER A 205 3.94 2.44 -15.37
N ILE A 206 4.18 2.43 -16.69
CA ILE A 206 4.96 3.44 -17.39
C ILE A 206 4.02 4.23 -18.29
N ILE A 207 3.96 5.54 -18.08
CA ILE A 207 3.21 6.46 -18.90
C ILE A 207 4.08 6.87 -20.09
N SER A 208 3.55 6.72 -21.30
CA SER A 208 4.15 7.29 -22.53
C SER A 208 3.39 8.53 -22.95
N MET A 209 4.11 9.60 -23.24
CA MET A 209 3.56 10.88 -23.71
C MET A 209 4.22 11.30 -25.03
N LYS A 210 3.40 11.87 -25.91
CA LYS A 210 3.89 12.51 -27.14
C LYS A 210 3.13 13.82 -27.33
N ASN A 211 3.81 14.95 -27.14
CA ASN A 211 3.19 16.28 -27.10
C ASN A 211 1.97 16.31 -26.17
N GLY A 212 2.09 15.63 -25.04
CA GLY A 212 1.01 15.44 -24.07
C GLY A 212 1.31 16.13 -22.74
N ASN A 213 0.29 16.27 -21.92
CA ASN A 213 0.40 16.65 -20.52
C ASN A 213 -0.31 15.64 -19.64
N PHE A 214 -0.06 15.67 -18.34
CA PHE A 214 -0.68 14.74 -17.39
C PHE A 214 -2.22 14.89 -17.31
N LYS A 215 -2.77 16.05 -17.72
CA LYS A 215 -4.21 16.37 -17.72
C LYS A 215 -4.92 16.05 -19.04
N GLY A 216 -4.23 15.52 -20.03
CA GLY A 216 -4.73 15.39 -21.39
C GLY A 216 -5.07 13.95 -21.80
N LYS A 217 -5.85 13.84 -22.90
CA LYS A 217 -6.25 12.56 -23.51
C LYS A 217 -5.09 11.78 -24.20
N ASN A 218 -3.86 12.32 -24.18
CA ASN A 218 -2.70 11.74 -24.86
C ASN A 218 -1.80 10.94 -23.95
N VAL A 219 -2.34 10.48 -22.81
CA VAL A 219 -1.63 9.62 -21.85
C VAL A 219 -1.92 8.16 -22.19
N ILE A 220 -0.85 7.38 -22.33
CA ILE A 220 -0.92 5.94 -22.52
C ILE A 220 -0.14 5.29 -21.37
N SER A 221 -0.84 4.59 -20.51
CA SER A 221 -0.23 3.77 -19.45
C SER A 221 0.02 2.36 -19.99
N LYS A 222 1.27 1.94 -19.98
CA LYS A 222 1.71 0.59 -20.34
C LYS A 222 2.13 -0.15 -19.10
N ILE A 223 1.69 -1.39 -18.97
CA ILE A 223 2.02 -2.21 -17.80
C ILE A 223 3.18 -3.12 -18.13
N TYR A 224 4.15 -3.14 -17.24
CA TYR A 224 5.33 -3.98 -17.29
C TYR A 224 5.37 -4.91 -16.09
N GLU A 225 5.80 -6.15 -16.29
CA GLU A 225 6.12 -7.10 -15.24
C GLU A 225 7.63 -7.11 -15.01
N TYR A 226 8.05 -7.14 -13.75
CA TYR A 226 9.45 -7.26 -13.40
C TYR A 226 9.91 -8.71 -13.46
N ASP A 227 10.87 -9.01 -14.34
CA ASP A 227 11.57 -10.30 -14.41
C ASP A 227 12.77 -10.27 -13.44
N ASP A 228 12.63 -10.95 -12.31
CA ASP A 228 13.65 -11.02 -11.28
C ASP A 228 14.94 -11.71 -11.74
N LYS A 229 14.85 -12.67 -12.67
CA LYS A 229 16.01 -13.40 -13.18
C LYS A 229 16.89 -12.55 -14.09
N ARG A 230 16.24 -11.67 -14.87
CA ARG A 230 16.92 -10.79 -15.81
C ARG A 230 17.19 -9.41 -15.24
N ASN A 231 16.56 -9.07 -14.11
CA ASN A 231 16.57 -7.74 -13.51
C ASN A 231 16.09 -6.65 -14.50
N GLU A 232 15.00 -6.93 -15.20
CA GLU A 232 14.44 -6.04 -16.23
C GLU A 232 12.92 -5.97 -16.18
N LEU A 233 12.35 -4.95 -16.80
CA LEU A 233 10.91 -4.80 -17.01
C LEU A 233 10.52 -5.36 -18.37
N VAL A 234 9.59 -6.33 -18.38
CA VAL A 234 9.02 -6.95 -19.57
C VAL A 234 7.63 -6.38 -19.83
N LYS A 235 7.40 -5.79 -21.01
CA LYS A 235 6.09 -5.22 -21.36
C LYS A 235 5.05 -6.34 -21.44
N THR A 236 3.89 -6.12 -20.80
CA THR A 236 2.69 -6.96 -20.96
C THR A 236 1.81 -6.43 -22.10
N GLU A 237 0.73 -7.14 -22.43
CA GLU A 237 -0.27 -6.68 -23.40
C GLU A 237 -1.24 -5.64 -22.81
N ALA A 238 -1.19 -5.37 -21.49
CA ALA A 238 -2.07 -4.42 -20.83
C ALA A 238 -1.65 -2.97 -21.12
N GLU A 239 -2.53 -2.25 -21.79
CA GLU A 239 -2.33 -0.85 -22.17
C GLU A 239 -3.63 -0.07 -21.99
N TYR A 240 -3.54 1.15 -21.44
CA TYR A 240 -4.68 1.97 -21.04
C TYR A 240 -4.49 3.42 -21.48
N LYS A 241 -5.59 4.07 -21.86
CA LYS A 241 -5.65 5.49 -22.23
C LYS A 241 -6.00 6.39 -21.04
N PHE A 242 -5.51 6.05 -19.86
CA PHE A 242 -5.71 6.79 -18.61
C PHE A 242 -4.52 6.61 -17.67
N LEU A 243 -4.48 7.41 -16.61
CA LEU A 243 -3.51 7.28 -15.53
C LEU A 243 -3.88 6.11 -14.62
N VAL A 244 -2.91 5.27 -14.33
CA VAL A 244 -3.05 4.19 -13.34
C VAL A 244 -2.69 4.71 -11.97
N ASN A 245 -3.62 4.57 -11.00
CA ASN A 245 -3.45 5.00 -9.62
C ASN A 245 -2.95 3.89 -8.69
N ALA A 246 -3.44 2.67 -8.90
CA ALA A 246 -3.00 1.49 -8.17
C ALA A 246 -2.98 0.28 -9.08
N ILE A 247 -2.10 -0.67 -8.78
CA ILE A 247 -1.93 -1.90 -9.54
C ILE A 247 -1.66 -3.06 -8.60
N CYS A 248 -2.30 -4.20 -8.85
CA CYS A 248 -2.04 -5.46 -8.17
C CYS A 248 -2.23 -6.61 -9.17
N GLY A 249 -1.55 -7.72 -9.00
CA GLY A 249 -1.74 -8.81 -9.93
C GLY A 249 -0.91 -10.04 -9.61
N ASP A 250 -1.14 -11.06 -10.46
CA ASP A 250 -0.38 -12.31 -10.47
C ASP A 250 -0.20 -12.80 -11.92
N SER A 251 0.28 -14.03 -12.10
CA SER A 251 0.47 -14.63 -13.43
C SER A 251 -0.80 -14.81 -14.27
N LYS A 252 -1.99 -14.55 -13.72
CA LYS A 252 -3.28 -14.73 -14.40
C LYS A 252 -4.02 -13.42 -14.62
N TYR A 253 -3.94 -12.50 -13.68
CA TYR A 253 -4.74 -11.27 -13.65
C TYR A 253 -3.92 -10.07 -13.25
N ILE A 254 -4.18 -8.93 -13.87
CA ILE A 254 -3.73 -7.61 -13.40
C ILE A 254 -4.97 -6.79 -13.07
N ILE A 255 -5.05 -6.28 -11.86
CA ILE A 255 -6.12 -5.42 -11.37
C ILE A 255 -5.57 -4.00 -11.31
N ILE A 256 -6.25 -3.07 -11.94
CA ILE A 256 -5.81 -1.69 -12.09
C ILE A 256 -6.92 -0.76 -11.64
N ASP A 257 -6.57 0.24 -10.83
CA ASP A 257 -7.42 1.38 -10.51
C ASP A 257 -7.12 2.54 -11.45
N GLU A 258 -8.15 2.98 -12.17
CA GLU A 258 -8.11 4.14 -13.04
C GLU A 258 -8.17 5.43 -12.21
N TYR A 259 -7.23 6.35 -12.46
CA TYR A 259 -7.26 7.68 -11.87
C TYR A 259 -7.96 8.66 -12.80
N ASN A 260 -9.01 9.31 -12.30
CA ASN A 260 -9.69 10.40 -12.97
C ASN A 260 -9.39 11.72 -12.24
N GLU A 261 -8.59 12.59 -12.85
CA GLU A 261 -8.26 13.90 -12.28
C GLU A 261 -9.45 14.86 -12.21
N GLU A 262 -10.40 14.75 -13.14
CA GLU A 262 -11.58 15.63 -13.19
C GLU A 262 -12.61 15.26 -12.11
N ASP A 263 -12.71 13.96 -11.78
CA ASP A 263 -13.58 13.46 -10.72
C ASP A 263 -12.87 12.32 -9.96
N PRO A 264 -12.04 12.64 -8.95
CA PRO A 264 -11.37 11.63 -8.13
C PRO A 264 -12.32 10.66 -7.39
N SER A 265 -13.62 10.99 -7.34
CA SER A 265 -14.64 10.11 -6.75
C SER A 265 -15.18 9.06 -7.72
N SER A 266 -14.83 9.15 -9.00
CA SER A 266 -15.29 8.23 -10.06
C SER A 266 -14.23 7.24 -10.50
N GLN A 267 -13.39 6.80 -9.58
CA GLN A 267 -12.38 5.76 -9.84
C GLN A 267 -13.01 4.44 -10.24
N THR A 268 -12.33 3.73 -11.13
CA THR A 268 -12.84 2.50 -11.73
C THR A 268 -11.79 1.40 -11.70
N LEU A 269 -12.20 0.21 -11.28
CA LEU A 269 -11.36 -0.98 -11.39
C LEU A 269 -11.45 -1.58 -12.80
N ASN A 270 -10.29 -1.92 -13.33
CA ASN A 270 -10.13 -2.69 -14.55
C ASN A 270 -9.42 -4.00 -14.23
N ILE A 271 -9.91 -5.11 -14.79
CA ILE A 271 -9.31 -6.43 -14.65
C ILE A 271 -8.78 -6.86 -16.02
N PHE A 272 -7.49 -7.07 -16.11
CA PHE A 272 -6.86 -7.61 -17.31
C PHE A 272 -6.51 -9.09 -17.11
N TYR A 273 -7.05 -9.95 -17.95
CA TYR A 273 -6.79 -11.39 -17.99
C TYR A 273 -5.61 -11.66 -18.91
N ILE A 274 -4.44 -11.96 -18.35
CA ILE A 274 -3.20 -12.10 -19.11
C ILE A 274 -3.30 -13.19 -20.17
N LYS A 275 -3.78 -14.38 -19.82
CA LYS A 275 -3.86 -15.53 -20.74
C LYS A 275 -4.87 -15.32 -21.88
N GLU A 276 -5.93 -14.59 -21.61
CA GLU A 276 -7.05 -14.40 -22.55
C GLU A 276 -6.91 -13.08 -23.32
N ASN A 277 -5.94 -12.25 -22.96
CA ASN A 277 -5.76 -10.89 -23.48
C ASN A 277 -7.08 -10.10 -23.47
N LYS A 278 -7.81 -10.18 -22.35
CA LYS A 278 -9.14 -9.61 -22.18
C LYS A 278 -9.18 -8.64 -21.03
N ASN A 279 -9.78 -7.48 -21.26
CA ASN A 279 -10.02 -6.47 -20.23
C ASN A 279 -11.51 -6.40 -19.87
N ILE A 280 -11.81 -6.28 -18.55
CA ILE A 280 -13.14 -6.06 -18.01
C ILE A 280 -13.10 -4.80 -17.17
N ASN A 281 -13.97 -3.86 -17.50
CA ASN A 281 -14.15 -2.61 -16.75
C ASN A 281 -15.30 -2.76 -15.76
N LEU A 282 -15.08 -2.39 -14.49
CA LEU A 282 -16.05 -2.47 -13.40
C LEU A 282 -16.64 -1.08 -13.03
N ALA A 283 -16.71 -0.14 -13.99
CA ALA A 283 -17.15 1.24 -13.75
C ALA A 283 -18.44 1.35 -12.94
N GLU A 284 -19.48 0.60 -13.33
CA GLU A 284 -20.78 0.67 -12.67
C GLU A 284 -20.76 0.23 -11.19
N LYS A 285 -19.82 -0.65 -10.83
CA LYS A 285 -19.70 -1.25 -9.49
C LYS A 285 -18.77 -0.50 -8.56
N THR A 286 -17.81 0.23 -9.11
CA THR A 286 -16.82 0.99 -8.35
C THR A 286 -17.06 2.50 -8.40
N ASN A 287 -18.07 2.94 -9.13
CA ASN A 287 -18.43 4.36 -9.24
C ASN A 287 -18.59 4.99 -7.85
N LYS A 288 -17.91 6.12 -7.62
CA LYS A 288 -17.86 6.86 -6.34
C LYS A 288 -17.13 6.15 -5.19
N MET A 289 -16.31 5.15 -5.47
CA MET A 289 -15.37 4.60 -4.50
C MET A 289 -13.98 5.19 -4.74
N ARG A 290 -13.34 5.70 -3.71
CA ARG A 290 -11.93 6.05 -3.74
C ARG A 290 -11.13 4.84 -3.28
N ILE A 291 -10.46 4.18 -4.22
CA ILE A 291 -9.59 3.06 -3.95
C ILE A 291 -8.32 3.57 -3.26
N LYS A 292 -7.98 2.99 -2.11
CA LYS A 292 -6.76 3.30 -1.36
C LYS A 292 -5.67 2.28 -1.64
N ASN A 293 -6.07 1.00 -1.74
CA ASN A 293 -5.12 -0.09 -1.94
C ASN A 293 -5.80 -1.30 -2.59
N ILE A 294 -5.01 -2.12 -3.27
CA ILE A 294 -5.41 -3.40 -3.84
C ILE A 294 -4.42 -4.44 -3.36
N LEU A 295 -4.90 -5.47 -2.68
CA LEU A 295 -4.08 -6.53 -2.10
C LEU A 295 -4.52 -7.88 -2.64
N LYS A 296 -3.57 -8.81 -2.78
CA LYS A 296 -3.84 -10.19 -3.18
C LYS A 296 -3.54 -11.13 -2.02
N THR A 297 -4.47 -12.03 -1.74
CA THR A 297 -4.23 -13.26 -0.98
C THR A 297 -4.08 -14.43 -1.94
N GLU A 298 -3.87 -15.65 -1.44
CA GLU A 298 -3.71 -16.84 -2.30
C GLU A 298 -4.81 -16.97 -3.36
N ASN A 299 -6.07 -16.71 -3.00
CA ASN A 299 -7.22 -16.97 -3.85
C ASN A 299 -8.11 -15.75 -4.11
N LYS A 300 -7.79 -14.57 -3.57
CA LYS A 300 -8.68 -13.42 -3.57
C LYS A 300 -7.93 -12.12 -3.77
N PHE A 301 -8.65 -11.16 -4.38
CA PHE A 301 -8.24 -9.77 -4.38
C PHE A 301 -9.10 -8.99 -3.39
N ILE A 302 -8.44 -8.23 -2.53
CA ILE A 302 -9.07 -7.39 -1.52
C ILE A 302 -8.82 -5.93 -1.88
N ILE A 303 -9.89 -5.17 -1.96
CA ILE A 303 -9.88 -3.75 -2.30
C ILE A 303 -10.15 -2.96 -1.03
N GLU A 304 -9.22 -2.14 -0.61
CA GLU A 304 -9.43 -1.13 0.42
C GLU A 304 -9.91 0.16 -0.24
N ALA A 305 -11.08 0.65 0.15
CA ALA A 305 -11.64 1.89 -0.33
C ALA A 305 -12.07 2.80 0.84
N ASP A 306 -12.49 4.01 0.52
CA ASP A 306 -12.98 4.99 1.50
C ASP A 306 -14.23 4.53 2.27
N LYS A 307 -15.00 3.60 1.69
CA LYS A 307 -16.26 3.10 2.23
C LYS A 307 -16.19 1.69 2.81
N GLY A 308 -15.00 1.14 2.94
CA GLY A 308 -14.82 -0.20 3.52
C GLY A 308 -13.86 -1.09 2.74
N ILE A 309 -13.95 -2.38 3.01
CA ILE A 309 -13.13 -3.42 2.39
C ILE A 309 -14.03 -4.35 1.57
N TYR A 310 -13.56 -4.65 0.38
CA TYR A 310 -14.31 -5.43 -0.60
C TYR A 310 -13.47 -6.62 -1.07
N GLU A 311 -14.13 -7.75 -1.25
CA GLU A 311 -13.60 -8.91 -1.97
C GLU A 311 -13.98 -8.82 -3.43
N LEU A 312 -12.99 -8.90 -4.33
CA LEU A 312 -13.23 -8.99 -5.77
C LEU A 312 -13.37 -10.45 -6.18
N ASN A 313 -14.60 -10.84 -6.59
CA ASN A 313 -14.86 -12.11 -7.21
C ASN A 313 -14.57 -12.00 -8.72
N LEU A 314 -13.46 -12.58 -9.16
CA LEU A 314 -13.02 -12.52 -10.56
C LEU A 314 -13.97 -13.26 -11.51
N THR A 315 -14.52 -14.41 -11.08
CA THR A 315 -15.41 -15.23 -11.93
C THR A 315 -16.69 -14.49 -12.27
N GLN A 316 -17.25 -13.75 -11.32
CA GLN A 316 -18.50 -13.01 -11.50
C GLN A 316 -18.28 -11.54 -11.81
N SER A 317 -17.02 -11.06 -11.74
CA SER A 317 -16.67 -9.64 -11.83
C SER A 317 -17.48 -8.78 -10.86
N VAL A 318 -17.62 -9.23 -9.60
CA VAL A 318 -18.43 -8.60 -8.57
C VAL A 318 -17.57 -8.24 -7.37
N LEU A 319 -17.79 -7.04 -6.82
CA LEU A 319 -17.28 -6.62 -5.53
C LEU A 319 -18.29 -6.96 -4.43
N LYS A 320 -17.84 -7.71 -3.43
CA LYS A 320 -18.60 -8.02 -2.22
C LYS A 320 -18.02 -7.24 -1.06
N THR A 321 -18.84 -6.47 -0.35
CA THR A 321 -18.41 -5.85 0.92
C THR A 321 -18.13 -6.94 1.95
N ILE A 322 -16.94 -6.90 2.55
CA ILE A 322 -16.54 -7.82 3.60
C ILE A 322 -16.35 -7.14 4.95
N TYR A 323 -16.15 -5.83 4.94
CA TYR A 323 -16.01 -5.04 6.15
C TYR A 323 -16.41 -3.58 5.86
N ASP A 324 -17.31 -3.02 6.68
CA ASP A 324 -17.89 -1.70 6.51
C ASP A 324 -17.70 -0.78 7.74
N GLU A 325 -16.96 -1.23 8.75
CA GLU A 325 -16.61 -0.42 9.90
C GLU A 325 -15.37 0.45 9.63
N GLU A 326 -15.20 1.48 10.43
CA GLU A 326 -14.02 2.34 10.39
C GLU A 326 -12.77 1.56 10.81
N LEU A 327 -11.72 1.68 10.04
CA LEU A 327 -10.45 1.01 10.17
C LEU A 327 -9.32 2.02 10.23
N ASP A 328 -8.35 1.80 11.11
CA ASP A 328 -7.13 2.61 11.12
C ASP A 328 -6.20 2.22 9.97
N SER A 329 -6.05 0.93 9.69
CA SER A 329 -5.15 0.44 8.64
C SER A 329 -5.34 -1.03 8.30
N LEU A 330 -4.86 -1.41 7.11
CA LEU A 330 -4.62 -2.79 6.71
C LEU A 330 -3.13 -3.12 6.78
N LEU A 331 -2.84 -4.36 7.18
CA LEU A 331 -1.51 -4.94 7.09
C LEU A 331 -1.55 -6.19 6.21
N TYR A 332 -0.46 -6.42 5.50
CA TYR A 332 -0.31 -7.57 4.62
C TYR A 332 0.99 -8.33 4.95
N HIS A 333 0.89 -9.64 5.05
CA HIS A 333 2.05 -10.51 5.24
C HIS A 333 1.74 -11.93 4.76
N ARG A 334 2.55 -12.49 3.87
CA ARG A 334 2.45 -13.87 3.36
C ARG A 334 1.03 -14.26 2.95
N ASN A 335 0.42 -13.48 2.06
CA ASN A 335 -0.95 -13.69 1.60
C ASN A 335 -2.04 -13.57 2.68
N LYS A 336 -1.71 -13.07 3.86
CA LYS A 336 -2.65 -12.79 4.95
C LYS A 336 -2.90 -11.30 5.06
N ILE A 337 -4.16 -10.94 5.29
CA ILE A 337 -4.59 -9.56 5.50
C ILE A 337 -5.08 -9.41 6.92
N TYR A 338 -4.60 -8.39 7.60
CA TYR A 338 -4.97 -8.08 8.96
C TYR A 338 -5.63 -6.71 9.03
N LEU A 339 -6.79 -6.65 9.70
CA LEU A 339 -7.43 -5.41 10.09
C LEU A 339 -6.78 -4.91 11.38
N TYR A 340 -6.36 -3.66 11.38
CA TYR A 340 -5.75 -3.04 12.54
C TYR A 340 -6.60 -1.87 13.04
N ASN A 341 -6.85 -1.87 14.35
CA ASN A 341 -7.45 -0.75 15.07
C ASN A 341 -6.63 -0.43 16.32
N TYR A 342 -6.51 0.85 16.65
CA TYR A 342 -5.84 1.33 17.85
C TYR A 342 -6.78 2.19 18.70
N ASP A 343 -6.98 1.77 19.94
CA ASP A 343 -7.72 2.54 20.94
C ASP A 343 -6.74 3.35 21.80
N SER A 344 -6.69 4.66 21.56
CA SER A 344 -5.79 5.57 22.29
C SER A 344 -6.16 5.76 23.77
N ASN A 345 -7.41 5.48 24.17
CA ASN A 345 -7.85 5.62 25.56
C ASN A 345 -7.32 4.48 26.41
N TYR A 346 -7.24 3.29 25.84
CA TYR A 346 -6.75 2.08 26.52
C TYR A 346 -5.31 1.73 26.15
N GLU A 347 -4.69 2.48 25.23
CA GLU A 347 -3.35 2.18 24.67
C GLU A 347 -3.27 0.75 24.11
N GLN A 348 -4.39 0.25 23.55
CA GLN A 348 -4.52 -1.08 23.03
C GLN A 348 -4.64 -1.07 21.50
N PHE A 349 -3.97 -2.02 20.86
CA PHE A 349 -4.27 -2.36 19.48
C PHE A 349 -5.03 -3.68 19.39
N THR A 350 -5.81 -3.79 18.34
CA THR A 350 -6.48 -5.02 17.94
C THR A 350 -6.08 -5.35 16.51
N LEU A 351 -5.60 -6.57 16.31
CA LEU A 351 -5.24 -7.12 15.02
C LEU A 351 -6.15 -8.30 14.74
N ARG A 352 -6.88 -8.27 13.63
CA ARG A 352 -7.83 -9.32 13.23
C ARG A 352 -7.42 -9.86 11.86
N LEU A 353 -7.19 -11.17 11.77
CA LEU A 353 -6.89 -11.84 10.50
C LEU A 353 -8.16 -12.05 9.70
N ILE A 354 -8.18 -11.59 8.45
CA ILE A 354 -9.24 -11.88 7.47
C ILE A 354 -8.96 -13.24 6.81
N LYS A 355 -10.01 -14.01 6.67
CA LYS A 355 -10.02 -15.33 6.05
C LYS A 355 -9.93 -15.25 4.52
#